data_b4c3bdedaaf332333ca29e27c332b220
#
_entry.id   b4c3bdedaaf332333ca29e27c332b220
#
_cell.length_a   1.000
_cell.length_b   1.000
_cell.length_c   1.000
_cell.angle_alpha   90.00
_cell.angle_beta   90.00
_cell.angle_gamma   90.00
#
_symmetry.space_group_name_H-M   'P 1'
#
loop_
_entity.id
_entity.type
_entity.pdbx_description
1 polymer ?
#
loop_
_entity_poly.entity_id
_entity_poly.type
_entity_poly.pdbx_seq_one_letter_code
_entity_poly.pdbx_strand_id
1 'polypeptide(L)'
;MGAAYFIVLERKIDGLDTSMDGKSLSRHIESLDEAARRLGVRPLSEFFSVDPKQAADFMEGEGMHVGDLELPPLQQFTAEDGLATVRALSAHSAAQADGVAQDLSACERILSAAAMDGVGWHFEVDL
;
A
#
# COMPACT_ATOMS: atom_id res chain seq x y z
N MET A 1 16.54 10.72 2.25
CA MET A 1 15.16 10.69 1.76
C MET A 1 14.70 9.26 1.66
N GLY A 2 13.56 8.95 2.19
CA GLY A 2 13.05 7.59 2.22
C GLY A 2 11.95 7.36 1.22
N ALA A 3 11.72 6.11 0.89
CA ALA A 3 10.54 5.72 0.16
C ALA A 3 9.29 5.95 1.02
N ALA A 4 8.17 6.16 0.39
CA ALA A 4 6.89 6.35 1.08
C ALA A 4 5.82 5.49 0.41
N TYR A 5 5.03 4.79 1.21
CA TYR A 5 3.89 4.04 0.71
C TYR A 5 2.68 4.96 0.60
N PHE A 6 1.90 4.80 -0.45
CA PHE A 6 0.64 5.52 -0.59
C PHE A 6 -0.42 4.63 -1.23
N ILE A 7 -1.68 4.94 -0.92
CA ILE A 7 -2.82 4.18 -1.41
C ILE A 7 -3.28 4.76 -2.74
N VAL A 8 -3.48 3.86 -3.72
CA VAL A 8 -4.09 4.20 -5.00
C VAL A 8 -5.42 3.49 -5.07
N LEU A 9 -6.50 4.26 -5.23
CA LEU A 9 -7.85 3.71 -5.36
C LEU A 9 -8.15 3.40 -6.81
N GLU A 10 -8.94 2.35 -7.03
CA GLU A 10 -9.38 1.93 -8.35
C GLU A 10 -10.13 3.06 -9.09
N ARG A 11 -10.87 3.87 -8.33
CA ARG A 11 -11.51 5.08 -8.85
C ARG A 11 -11.55 6.15 -7.76
N LYS A 12 -11.70 7.40 -8.18
CA LYS A 12 -11.75 8.52 -7.27
C LYS A 12 -13.07 8.51 -6.48
N ILE A 13 -12.98 8.83 -5.18
CA ILE A 13 -14.15 9.03 -4.32
C ILE A 13 -14.25 10.52 -4.02
N ASP A 14 -15.37 11.13 -4.37
CA ASP A 14 -15.59 12.56 -4.18
C ASP A 14 -15.53 12.92 -2.70
N GLY A 15 -14.79 13.97 -2.39
CA GLY A 15 -14.67 14.50 -1.04
C GLY A 15 -13.70 13.74 -0.15
N LEU A 16 -13.09 12.67 -0.64
CA LEU A 16 -12.12 11.90 0.14
C LEU A 16 -10.71 12.42 -0.09
N ASP A 17 -10.03 12.75 1.02
CA ASP A 17 -8.62 13.08 0.99
C ASP A 17 -7.82 11.78 1.14
N THR A 18 -7.06 11.42 0.12
CA THR A 18 -6.24 10.20 0.10
C THR A 18 -4.78 10.49 0.43
N SER A 19 -4.44 11.71 0.82
CA SER A 19 -3.07 12.04 1.16
C SER A 19 -2.64 11.33 2.45
N MET A 20 -1.39 10.88 2.49
CA MET A 20 -0.78 10.27 3.66
C MET A 20 0.73 10.37 3.55
N ASP A 21 1.42 10.31 4.67
CA ASP A 21 2.88 10.36 4.69
C ASP A 21 3.48 9.05 4.14
N GLY A 22 3.19 7.93 4.79
CA GLY A 22 3.62 6.61 4.36
C GLY A 22 5.10 6.30 4.51
N LYS A 23 5.91 7.25 4.98
CA LYS A 23 7.36 7.03 5.16
C LYS A 23 7.66 6.04 6.27
N SER A 24 6.91 6.11 7.36
CA SER A 24 7.10 5.19 8.48
C SER A 24 6.71 3.77 8.12
N LEU A 25 5.67 3.58 7.31
CA LEU A 25 5.34 2.24 6.79
C LEU A 25 6.49 1.67 5.99
N SER A 26 7.07 2.45 5.09
CA SER A 26 8.20 2.01 4.29
C SER A 26 9.41 1.67 5.16
N ARG A 27 9.71 2.52 6.14
CA ARG A 27 10.87 2.35 7.02
C ARG A 27 10.76 1.07 7.86
N HIS A 28 9.54 0.72 8.27
CA HIS A 28 9.30 -0.42 9.18
C HIS A 28 8.59 -1.58 8.49
N ILE A 29 8.61 -1.63 7.16
CA ILE A 29 7.81 -2.61 6.41
C ILE A 29 8.18 -4.06 6.75
N GLU A 30 9.45 -4.36 6.96
CA GLU A 30 9.86 -5.73 7.30
C GLU A 30 9.27 -6.19 8.62
N SER A 31 9.33 -5.34 9.65
CA SER A 31 8.76 -5.64 10.96
C SER A 31 7.24 -5.76 10.89
N LEU A 32 6.60 -4.88 10.12
CA LEU A 32 5.15 -4.92 9.95
C LEU A 32 4.70 -6.16 9.19
N ASP A 33 5.42 -6.56 8.16
CA ASP A 33 5.09 -7.77 7.41
C ASP A 33 5.27 -9.02 8.27
N GLU A 34 6.32 -9.07 9.09
CA GLU A 34 6.51 -10.19 10.01
C GLU A 34 5.36 -10.27 11.01
N ALA A 35 4.96 -9.12 11.58
CA ALA A 35 3.83 -9.07 12.51
C ALA A 35 2.54 -9.54 11.83
N ALA A 36 2.30 -9.13 10.60
CA ALA A 36 1.11 -9.54 9.85
C ALA A 36 1.07 -11.06 9.66
N ARG A 37 2.20 -11.66 9.31
CA ARG A 37 2.28 -13.12 9.15
C ARG A 37 1.96 -13.84 10.45
N ARG A 38 2.46 -13.35 11.57
CA ARG A 38 2.18 -13.92 12.90
C ARG A 38 0.71 -13.77 13.28
N LEU A 39 0.09 -12.67 12.85
CA LEU A 39 -1.33 -12.41 13.12
C LEU A 39 -2.26 -13.13 12.16
N GLY A 40 -1.74 -13.77 11.13
CA GLY A 40 -2.55 -14.48 10.15
C GLY A 40 -3.25 -13.57 9.14
N VAL A 41 -2.77 -12.35 8.95
CA VAL A 41 -3.30 -11.42 7.95
C VAL A 41 -2.28 -11.21 6.85
N ARG A 42 -2.74 -10.67 5.70
CA ARG A 42 -1.86 -10.43 4.56
C ARG A 42 -0.85 -9.34 4.87
N PRO A 43 0.46 -9.55 4.63
CA PRO A 43 1.46 -8.50 4.81
C PRO A 43 1.17 -7.26 3.96
N LEU A 44 1.52 -6.08 4.47
CA LEU A 44 1.29 -4.82 3.75
C LEU A 44 1.98 -4.80 2.39
N SER A 45 3.19 -5.34 2.31
CA SER A 45 3.94 -5.34 1.04
C SER A 45 3.27 -6.16 -0.05
N GLU A 46 2.38 -7.09 0.30
CA GLU A 46 1.66 -7.90 -0.69
C GLU A 46 0.50 -7.14 -1.34
N PHE A 47 0.15 -5.97 -0.84
CA PHE A 47 -0.82 -5.08 -1.49
C PHE A 47 -0.18 -4.16 -2.52
N PHE A 48 1.14 -4.24 -2.69
CA PHE A 48 1.85 -3.45 -3.69
C PHE A 48 1.51 -3.95 -5.09
N SER A 49 1.21 -3.01 -5.97
CA SER A 49 1.04 -3.29 -7.40
C SER A 49 1.32 -2.01 -8.17
N VAL A 50 1.67 -2.14 -9.43
CA VAL A 50 1.95 -1.00 -10.29
C VAL A 50 1.46 -1.31 -11.70
N ASP A 51 0.95 -0.29 -12.38
CA ASP A 51 0.53 -0.43 -13.76
C ASP A 51 1.74 -0.88 -14.61
N PRO A 52 1.62 -2.01 -15.36
CA PRO A 52 2.73 -2.49 -16.18
C PRO A 52 3.27 -1.44 -17.14
N LYS A 53 2.43 -0.57 -17.66
CA LYS A 53 2.84 0.49 -18.56
C LYS A 53 3.70 1.52 -17.85
N GLN A 54 3.33 1.92 -16.63
CA GLN A 54 4.13 2.84 -15.82
C GLN A 54 5.45 2.21 -15.41
N ALA A 55 5.44 0.93 -15.05
CA ALA A 55 6.65 0.20 -14.70
C ALA A 55 7.61 0.12 -15.90
N ALA A 56 7.09 -0.15 -17.09
CA ALA A 56 7.89 -0.20 -18.31
C ALA A 56 8.52 1.16 -18.61
N ASP A 57 7.74 2.23 -18.50
CA ASP A 57 8.23 3.58 -18.73
C ASP A 57 9.37 3.94 -17.76
N PHE A 58 9.22 3.58 -16.49
CA PHE A 58 10.24 3.81 -15.48
C PHE A 58 11.53 3.03 -15.81
N MET A 59 11.39 1.75 -16.16
CA MET A 59 12.53 0.89 -16.47
C MET A 59 13.27 1.37 -17.72
N GLU A 60 12.55 1.82 -18.74
CA GLU A 60 13.16 2.40 -19.94
C GLU A 60 13.88 3.71 -19.62
N GLY A 61 13.32 4.52 -18.73
CA GLY A 61 13.97 5.75 -18.28
C GLY A 61 15.27 5.51 -17.55
N GLU A 62 15.42 4.34 -16.90
CA GLU A 62 16.65 3.92 -16.23
C GLU A 62 17.61 3.19 -17.18
N GLY A 63 17.30 3.12 -18.46
CA GLY A 63 18.14 2.47 -19.46
C GLY A 63 17.94 0.96 -19.55
N MET A 64 16.91 0.43 -18.93
CA MET A 64 16.59 -1.01 -18.98
C MET A 64 15.73 -1.31 -20.19
N HIS A 65 16.02 -2.44 -20.83
CA HIS A 65 15.24 -2.88 -21.98
C HIS A 65 14.12 -3.81 -21.51
N VAL A 66 12.88 -3.42 -21.75
CA VAL A 66 11.70 -4.16 -21.25
C VAL A 66 10.93 -4.90 -22.35
N GLY A 67 11.41 -4.86 -23.60
CA GLY A 67 10.68 -5.44 -24.73
C GLY A 67 10.35 -6.92 -24.60
N ASP A 68 11.19 -7.68 -23.89
CA ASP A 68 11.03 -9.11 -23.70
C ASP A 68 10.55 -9.49 -22.30
N LEU A 69 10.23 -8.52 -21.45
CA LEU A 69 9.79 -8.78 -20.08
C LEU A 69 8.27 -8.81 -20.02
N GLU A 70 7.75 -9.89 -19.42
CA GLU A 70 6.34 -9.93 -19.05
C GLU A 70 6.17 -9.29 -17.68
N LEU A 71 5.53 -8.13 -17.64
CA LEU A 71 5.22 -7.48 -16.37
C LEU A 71 3.85 -7.96 -15.89
N PRO A 72 3.70 -8.18 -14.57
CA PRO A 72 2.41 -8.61 -14.05
C PRO A 72 1.34 -7.53 -14.27
N PRO A 73 0.08 -7.94 -14.48
CA PRO A 73 -1.01 -6.96 -14.62
C PRO A 73 -1.22 -6.22 -13.30
N LEU A 74 -1.77 -5.02 -13.41
CA LEU A 74 -2.16 -4.24 -12.24
C LEU A 74 -3.20 -5.01 -11.44
N GLN A 75 -2.96 -5.18 -10.15
CA GLN A 75 -3.88 -5.84 -9.25
C GLN A 75 -4.60 -4.82 -8.37
N GLN A 76 -5.89 -5.03 -8.18
CA GLN A 76 -6.68 -4.27 -7.22
C GLN A 76 -7.13 -5.23 -6.12
N PHE A 77 -7.04 -4.78 -4.89
CA PHE A 77 -7.41 -5.56 -3.71
C PHE A 77 -8.69 -5.00 -3.12
N THR A 78 -9.40 -5.82 -2.34
CA THR A 78 -10.58 -5.32 -1.66
C THR A 78 -10.17 -4.46 -0.47
N ALA A 79 -10.95 -3.42 -0.19
CA ALA A 79 -10.68 -2.57 0.96
C ALA A 79 -10.81 -3.35 2.26
N GLU A 80 -11.71 -4.34 2.30
CA GLU A 80 -11.90 -5.21 3.47
C GLU A 80 -10.63 -5.99 3.79
N ASP A 81 -9.94 -6.53 2.79
CA ASP A 81 -8.68 -7.24 2.99
C ASP A 81 -7.62 -6.30 3.56
N GLY A 82 -7.53 -5.09 3.02
CA GLY A 82 -6.60 -4.08 3.52
C GLY A 82 -6.91 -3.68 4.96
N LEU A 83 -8.20 -3.48 5.26
CA LEU A 83 -8.63 -3.12 6.61
C LEU A 83 -8.30 -4.21 7.63
N ALA A 84 -8.46 -5.49 7.25
CA ALA A 84 -8.12 -6.59 8.14
C ALA A 84 -6.66 -6.49 8.58
N THR A 85 -5.75 -6.26 7.65
CA THR A 85 -4.32 -6.10 7.94
C THR A 85 -4.04 -4.85 8.77
N VAL A 86 -4.59 -3.71 8.35
CA VAL A 86 -4.34 -2.43 9.02
C VAL A 86 -4.84 -2.46 10.46
N ARG A 87 -6.03 -2.99 10.70
CA ARG A 87 -6.61 -3.08 12.05
C ARG A 87 -5.83 -4.04 12.94
N ALA A 88 -5.43 -5.19 12.40
CA ALA A 88 -4.62 -6.14 13.15
C ALA A 88 -3.28 -5.53 13.56
N LEU A 89 -2.62 -4.84 12.64
CA LEU A 89 -1.34 -4.18 12.92
C LEU A 89 -1.50 -3.01 13.90
N SER A 90 -2.58 -2.26 13.82
CA SER A 90 -2.84 -1.13 14.71
C SER A 90 -2.94 -1.57 16.18
N ALA A 91 -3.38 -2.80 16.40
CA ALA A 91 -3.48 -3.37 17.74
C ALA A 91 -2.19 -4.09 18.20
N HIS A 92 -1.18 -4.19 17.33
CA HIS A 92 0.06 -4.91 17.61
C HIS A 92 1.17 -3.95 18.07
N SER A 93 2.13 -4.47 18.83
CA SER A 93 3.24 -3.66 19.33
C SER A 93 4.11 -3.06 18.21
N ALA A 94 4.11 -3.66 17.02
CA ALA A 94 4.83 -3.10 15.87
C ALA A 94 4.33 -1.70 15.48
N ALA A 95 3.07 -1.37 15.82
CA ALA A 95 2.52 -0.03 15.57
C ALA A 95 3.08 1.04 16.51
N GLN A 96 3.85 0.65 17.52
CA GLN A 96 4.48 1.61 18.45
C GLN A 96 5.69 2.33 17.85
N ALA A 97 6.22 1.86 16.72
CA ALA A 97 7.33 2.52 16.06
C ALA A 97 6.91 3.93 15.59
N ASP A 98 7.85 4.87 15.61
CA ASP A 98 7.58 6.29 15.33
C ASP A 98 6.89 6.49 13.99
N GLY A 99 5.72 7.13 14.02
CA GLY A 99 4.96 7.47 12.82
C GLY A 99 4.11 6.34 12.26
N VAL A 100 4.30 5.09 12.68
CA VAL A 100 3.58 3.95 12.13
C VAL A 100 2.09 4.04 12.47
N ALA A 101 1.75 4.38 13.71
CA ALA A 101 0.34 4.48 14.12
C ALA A 101 -0.41 5.53 13.29
N GLN A 102 0.23 6.67 13.01
CA GLN A 102 -0.36 7.71 12.18
C GLN A 102 -0.58 7.25 10.75
N ASP A 103 0.40 6.55 10.18
CA ASP A 103 0.27 6.02 8.82
C ASP A 103 -0.81 4.95 8.74
N LEU A 104 -0.89 4.05 9.72
CA LEU A 104 -1.95 3.04 9.77
C LEU A 104 -3.32 3.68 9.93
N SER A 105 -3.43 4.74 10.73
CA SER A 105 -4.67 5.48 10.91
C SER A 105 -5.13 6.12 9.61
N ALA A 106 -4.20 6.70 8.84
CA ALA A 106 -4.52 7.26 7.52
C ALA A 106 -5.00 6.17 6.56
N CYS A 107 -4.34 5.01 6.56
CA CYS A 107 -4.78 3.87 5.75
C CYS A 107 -6.19 3.43 6.13
N GLU A 108 -6.48 3.31 7.43
CA GLU A 108 -7.81 2.90 7.89
C GLU A 108 -8.89 3.88 7.44
N ARG A 109 -8.62 5.17 7.54
CA ARG A 109 -9.56 6.21 7.09
C ARG A 109 -9.87 6.07 5.61
N ILE A 110 -8.84 5.94 4.79
CA ILE A 110 -9.00 5.85 3.33
C ILE A 110 -9.70 4.54 2.95
N LEU A 111 -9.25 3.43 3.53
CA LEU A 111 -9.81 2.11 3.19
C LEU A 111 -11.22 1.93 3.71
N SER A 112 -11.59 2.56 4.83
CA SER A 112 -12.98 2.53 5.32
C SER A 112 -13.92 3.20 4.32
N ALA A 113 -13.51 4.34 3.76
CA ALA A 113 -14.30 5.01 2.74
C ALA A 113 -14.38 4.17 1.46
N ALA A 114 -13.28 3.55 1.06
CA ALA A 114 -13.25 2.68 -0.11
C ALA A 114 -14.17 1.47 0.06
N ALA A 115 -14.18 0.87 1.27
CA ALA A 115 -15.04 -0.27 1.56
C ALA A 115 -16.51 0.10 1.44
N MET A 116 -16.89 1.28 1.92
CA MET A 116 -18.29 1.75 1.83
C MET A 116 -18.75 1.93 0.39
N ASP A 117 -17.84 2.31 -0.50
CA ASP A 117 -18.15 2.56 -1.92
C ASP A 117 -17.84 1.35 -2.81
N GLY A 118 -17.36 0.25 -2.26
CA GLY A 118 -16.99 -0.92 -3.05
C GLY A 118 -15.81 -0.67 -4.00
N VAL A 119 -14.87 0.18 -3.61
CA VAL A 119 -13.74 0.57 -4.44
C VAL A 119 -12.52 -0.27 -4.07
N GLY A 120 -11.85 -0.86 -5.07
CA GLY A 120 -10.59 -1.57 -4.88
C GLY A 120 -9.41 -0.62 -4.72
N TRP A 121 -8.26 -1.16 -4.34
CA TRP A 121 -7.08 -0.37 -4.04
C TRP A 121 -5.81 -1.19 -4.18
N HIS A 122 -4.70 -0.50 -4.18
CA HIS A 122 -3.38 -1.11 -4.04
C HIS A 122 -2.41 -0.08 -3.45
N PHE A 123 -1.26 -0.55 -2.97
CA PHE A 123 -0.16 0.35 -2.58
C PHE A 123 0.76 0.60 -3.76
N GLU A 124 1.27 1.83 -3.83
CA GLU A 124 2.44 2.17 -4.64
C GLU A 124 3.49 2.80 -3.75
N VAL A 125 4.71 2.87 -4.24
CA VAL A 125 5.85 3.42 -3.49
C VAL A 125 6.37 4.63 -4.24
N ASP A 126 6.47 5.75 -3.52
CA ASP A 126 7.09 6.98 -4.02
C ASP A 126 8.57 6.96 -3.56
N LEU A 127 9.46 6.99 -4.52
CA LEU A 127 10.90 6.94 -4.23
C LEU A 127 11.52 8.33 -4.18
#